data_6efa1eacf1c1fd48d0e5f03300075224
#
_entry.id   6efa1eacf1c1fd48d0e5f03300075224
#
_cell.length_a   1.000
_cell.length_b   1.000
_cell.length_c   1.000
_cell.angle_alpha   90.00
_cell.angle_beta   90.00
_cell.angle_gamma   90.00
#
_symmetry.space_group_name_H-M   'P 1'
#
loop_
_entity.id
_entity.type
_entity.pdbx_description
1 polymer ?
#
loop_
_entity_poly.entity_id
_entity_poly.type
_entity_poly.pdbx_seq_one_letter_code
_entity_poly.pdbx_strand_id
1 'polypeptide(L)'
;MELKHGYYHLIAILVVAIWGLTFISTKVLINHGLTPQEIFFYRFLIAYLGIWVISPKRLFAGNWKDELWLMAGGFFGGSLYFFTENTALGITQASNVAFIICTAPLLTTILSLLFYKSEKATKGLIYGSILALIGVGLVVFNGSFVLKLSPVGDLLTLLAALSWAFYSLVIKKMTGRYPTVFITRKIFFYGVLTILPAFLLHPLQPDFDVLLKPVVLSNLLFLAVLASLV
;
A
#
# COMPACT_ATOMS: atom_id res chain seq x y z
N MET A 1 -8.99 1.91 -32.41
CA MET A 1 -8.24 2.51 -31.29
C MET A 1 -8.98 2.40 -29.95
N GLU A 2 -10.31 2.26 -29.94
CA GLU A 2 -11.15 2.20 -28.73
C GLU A 2 -11.01 0.89 -27.90
N LEU A 3 -10.79 -0.25 -28.53
CA LEU A 3 -10.62 -1.54 -27.82
C LEU A 3 -9.42 -1.59 -26.85
N LYS A 4 -8.34 -0.83 -27.13
CA LYS A 4 -7.17 -0.77 -26.24
C LYS A 4 -7.47 -0.03 -24.92
N HIS A 5 -8.34 0.97 -24.94
CA HIS A 5 -8.71 1.73 -23.73
C HIS A 5 -9.58 0.90 -22.79
N GLY A 6 -10.52 0.11 -23.29
CA GLY A 6 -11.36 -0.78 -22.48
C GLY A 6 -10.57 -1.84 -21.71
N TYR A 7 -9.51 -2.39 -22.31
CA TYR A 7 -8.65 -3.37 -21.66
C TYR A 7 -7.92 -2.79 -20.44
N TYR A 8 -7.40 -1.58 -20.53
CA TYR A 8 -6.73 -0.94 -19.39
C TYR A 8 -7.70 -0.63 -18.23
N HIS A 9 -8.95 -0.25 -18.54
CA HIS A 9 -9.96 -0.06 -17.52
C HIS A 9 -10.34 -1.37 -16.82
N LEU A 10 -10.45 -2.47 -17.56
CA LEU A 10 -10.72 -3.78 -16.99
C LEU A 10 -9.59 -4.22 -16.03
N ILE A 11 -8.32 -4.07 -16.45
CA ILE A 11 -7.17 -4.37 -15.59
C ILE A 11 -7.21 -3.51 -14.33
N ALA A 12 -7.48 -2.21 -14.44
CA ALA A 12 -7.57 -1.31 -13.29
C ALA A 12 -8.67 -1.75 -12.31
N ILE A 13 -9.84 -2.15 -12.79
CA ILE A 13 -10.93 -2.67 -11.97
C ILE A 13 -10.49 -3.95 -11.23
N LEU A 14 -9.83 -4.88 -11.93
CA LEU A 14 -9.35 -6.12 -11.34
C LEU A 14 -8.30 -5.85 -10.25
N VAL A 15 -7.33 -4.96 -10.51
CA VAL A 15 -6.31 -4.57 -9.52
C VAL A 15 -6.94 -3.94 -8.28
N VAL A 16 -7.90 -3.01 -8.45
CA VAL A 16 -8.60 -2.38 -7.33
C VAL A 16 -9.41 -3.40 -6.54
N ALA A 17 -10.07 -4.37 -7.21
CA ALA A 17 -10.77 -5.46 -6.54
C ALA A 17 -9.82 -6.34 -5.71
N ILE A 18 -8.64 -6.69 -6.26
CA ILE A 18 -7.59 -7.41 -5.52
C ILE A 18 -7.15 -6.60 -4.30
N TRP A 19 -6.91 -5.30 -4.44
CA TRP A 19 -6.54 -4.43 -3.31
C TRP A 19 -7.63 -4.35 -2.24
N GLY A 20 -8.91 -4.32 -2.62
CA GLY A 20 -10.01 -4.40 -1.67
C GLY A 20 -9.98 -5.67 -0.80
N LEU A 21 -9.58 -6.81 -1.38
CA LEU A 21 -9.44 -8.07 -0.65
C LEU A 21 -8.24 -8.11 0.30
N THR A 22 -7.23 -7.24 0.11
CA THR A 22 -6.05 -7.22 1.00
C THR A 22 -6.38 -6.90 2.45
N PHE A 23 -7.36 -6.02 2.69
CA PHE A 23 -7.81 -5.68 4.05
C PHE A 23 -8.35 -6.93 4.79
N ILE A 24 -9.11 -7.77 4.10
CA ILE A 24 -9.66 -9.01 4.64
C ILE A 24 -8.52 -10.00 4.90
N SER A 25 -7.65 -10.24 3.93
CA SER A 25 -6.51 -11.14 4.06
C SER A 25 -5.58 -10.73 5.20
N THR A 26 -5.26 -9.44 5.33
CA THR A 26 -4.46 -8.92 6.44
C THR A 26 -5.15 -9.14 7.79
N LYS A 27 -6.46 -8.91 7.88
CA LYS A 27 -7.23 -9.17 9.11
C LYS A 27 -7.22 -10.65 9.49
N VAL A 28 -7.32 -11.55 8.51
CA VAL A 28 -7.20 -13.00 8.75
C VAL A 28 -5.82 -13.34 9.33
N LEU A 29 -4.74 -12.80 8.80
CA LEU A 29 -3.38 -13.03 9.31
C LEU A 29 -3.20 -12.51 10.74
N ILE A 30 -3.72 -11.31 11.04
CA ILE A 30 -3.70 -10.76 12.41
C ILE A 30 -4.46 -11.67 13.37
N ASN A 31 -5.62 -12.16 12.99
CA ASN A 31 -6.42 -13.05 13.83
C ASN A 31 -5.75 -14.43 14.07
N HIS A 32 -4.78 -14.82 13.23
CA HIS A 32 -3.95 -16.02 13.42
C HIS A 32 -2.65 -15.74 14.19
N GLY A 33 -2.48 -14.53 14.72
CA GLY A 33 -1.38 -14.17 15.61
C GLY A 33 -0.17 -13.50 14.96
N LEU A 34 -0.21 -13.24 13.64
CA LEU A 34 0.88 -12.48 13.00
C LEU A 34 0.79 -11.00 13.39
N THR A 35 1.93 -10.42 13.71
CA THR A 35 2.04 -8.98 13.98
C THR A 35 2.02 -8.16 12.69
N PRO A 36 1.62 -6.87 12.74
CA PRO A 36 1.62 -5.97 11.59
C PRO A 36 2.95 -5.92 10.82
N GLN A 37 4.08 -5.88 11.54
CA GLN A 37 5.41 -5.83 10.94
C GLN A 37 5.81 -7.17 10.31
N GLU A 38 5.41 -8.32 10.87
CA GLU A 38 5.66 -9.64 10.29
C GLU A 38 4.90 -9.83 8.99
N ILE A 39 3.60 -9.46 8.96
CA ILE A 39 2.79 -9.54 7.74
C ILE A 39 3.43 -8.73 6.62
N PHE A 40 3.84 -7.49 6.91
CA PHE A 40 4.53 -6.65 5.95
C PHE A 40 5.86 -7.24 5.51
N PHE A 41 6.68 -7.67 6.46
CA PHE A 41 8.01 -8.23 6.20
C PHE A 41 7.95 -9.45 5.28
N TYR A 42 7.13 -10.45 5.61
CA TYR A 42 6.98 -11.66 4.78
C TYR A 42 6.41 -11.32 3.39
N ARG A 43 5.39 -10.48 3.33
CA ARG A 43 4.79 -10.03 2.08
C ARG A 43 5.83 -9.39 1.15
N PHE A 44 6.59 -8.43 1.65
CA PHE A 44 7.57 -7.69 0.84
C PHE A 44 8.82 -8.51 0.54
N LEU A 45 9.25 -9.37 1.45
CA LEU A 45 10.37 -10.28 1.21
C LEU A 45 10.06 -11.27 0.07
N ILE A 46 8.89 -11.92 0.10
CA ILE A 46 8.47 -12.83 -0.96
C ILE A 46 8.32 -12.06 -2.29
N ALA A 47 7.69 -10.88 -2.27
CA ALA A 47 7.55 -10.05 -3.46
C ALA A 47 8.90 -9.59 -4.01
N TYR A 48 9.86 -9.22 -3.15
CA TYR A 48 11.21 -8.86 -3.55
C TYR A 48 11.96 -10.02 -4.22
N LEU A 49 11.88 -11.23 -3.64
CA LEU A 49 12.48 -12.42 -4.23
C LEU A 49 11.84 -12.75 -5.59
N GLY A 50 10.53 -12.63 -5.69
CA GLY A 50 9.80 -12.86 -6.93
C GLY A 50 10.19 -11.89 -8.06
N ILE A 51 10.22 -10.58 -7.76
CA ILE A 51 10.58 -9.56 -8.77
C ILE A 51 12.08 -9.61 -9.13
N TRP A 52 12.92 -10.10 -8.22
CA TRP A 52 14.35 -10.26 -8.46
C TRP A 52 14.61 -11.33 -9.54
N VAL A 53 13.85 -12.39 -9.56
CA VAL A 53 13.90 -13.42 -10.61
C VAL A 53 13.50 -12.84 -11.98
N ILE A 54 12.50 -11.94 -12.01
CA ILE A 54 12.02 -11.32 -13.26
C ILE A 54 13.01 -10.28 -13.79
N SER A 55 13.67 -9.52 -12.92
CA SER A 55 14.56 -8.41 -13.30
C SER A 55 15.83 -8.36 -12.44
N PRO A 56 16.80 -9.28 -12.65
CA PRO A 56 18.04 -9.31 -11.86
C PRO A 56 19.02 -8.20 -12.22
N LYS A 57 18.85 -7.55 -13.36
CA LYS A 57 19.77 -6.54 -13.89
C LYS A 57 19.69 -5.23 -13.11
N ARG A 58 20.83 -4.52 -12.97
CA ARG A 58 20.98 -3.19 -12.39
C ARG A 58 20.55 -3.11 -10.92
N LEU A 59 21.49 -3.30 -10.01
CA LEU A 59 21.24 -3.28 -8.56
C LEU A 59 21.00 -1.88 -8.00
N PHE A 60 21.69 -0.85 -8.49
CA PHE A 60 21.64 0.52 -7.96
C PHE A 60 21.14 1.53 -8.98
N ALA A 61 20.60 2.65 -8.48
CA ALA A 61 20.24 3.80 -9.30
C ALA A 61 21.47 4.46 -9.94
N GLY A 62 21.25 5.34 -10.94
CA GLY A 62 22.35 6.01 -11.65
C GLY A 62 23.12 7.01 -10.80
N ASN A 63 22.53 7.48 -9.71
CA ASN A 63 23.14 8.39 -8.77
C ASN A 63 22.56 8.20 -7.36
N TRP A 64 23.27 8.69 -6.37
CA TRP A 64 22.91 8.49 -4.96
C TRP A 64 21.65 9.27 -4.54
N LYS A 65 21.34 10.40 -5.20
CA LYS A 65 20.13 11.18 -4.92
C LYS A 65 18.88 10.41 -5.33
N ASP A 66 18.92 9.72 -6.46
CA ASP A 66 17.80 8.88 -6.91
C ASP A 66 17.66 7.64 -6.01
N GLU A 67 18.78 7.12 -5.48
CA GLU A 67 18.77 6.03 -4.51
C GLU A 67 18.05 6.44 -3.20
N LEU A 68 18.30 7.66 -2.71
CA LEU A 68 17.58 8.21 -1.55
C LEU A 68 16.09 8.39 -1.82
N TRP A 69 15.70 8.83 -3.03
CA TRP A 69 14.29 8.91 -3.39
C TRP A 69 13.63 7.54 -3.43
N LEU A 70 14.31 6.52 -3.94
CA LEU A 70 13.81 5.14 -3.95
C LEU A 70 13.72 4.57 -2.52
N MET A 71 14.67 4.90 -1.64
CA MET A 71 14.60 4.57 -0.21
C MET A 71 13.42 5.25 0.47
N ALA A 72 13.19 6.54 0.22
CA ALA A 72 12.01 7.25 0.70
C ALA A 72 10.71 6.61 0.16
N GLY A 73 10.70 6.17 -1.10
CA GLY A 73 9.60 5.40 -1.68
C GLY A 73 9.34 4.10 -0.94
N GLY A 74 10.38 3.32 -0.61
CA GLY A 74 10.27 2.10 0.18
C GLY A 74 9.79 2.35 1.61
N PHE A 75 10.21 3.46 2.23
CA PHE A 75 9.75 3.87 3.54
C PHE A 75 8.27 4.29 3.50
N PHE A 76 7.90 5.26 2.67
CA PHE A 76 6.55 5.79 2.62
C PHE A 76 5.54 4.82 2.00
N GLY A 77 5.85 4.18 0.88
CA GLY A 77 4.95 3.24 0.19
C GLY A 77 5.06 1.80 0.69
N GLY A 78 6.04 1.52 1.52
CA GLY A 78 6.28 0.22 2.13
C GLY A 78 6.07 0.25 3.64
N SER A 79 7.18 0.34 4.40
CA SER A 79 7.16 0.11 5.84
C SER A 79 6.22 1.02 6.61
N LEU A 80 6.23 2.34 6.40
CA LEU A 80 5.36 3.25 7.15
C LEU A 80 3.88 3.03 6.80
N TYR A 81 3.56 2.93 5.50
CA TYR A 81 2.19 2.69 5.05
C TYR A 81 1.62 1.41 5.65
N PHE A 82 2.25 0.26 5.38
CA PHE A 82 1.72 -1.03 5.81
C PHE A 82 1.81 -1.26 7.31
N PHE A 83 2.82 -0.72 7.98
CA PHE A 83 2.89 -0.80 9.45
C PHE A 83 1.71 -0.08 10.10
N THR A 84 1.41 1.15 9.66
CA THR A 84 0.30 1.93 10.22
C THR A 84 -1.07 1.36 9.83
N GLU A 85 -1.25 0.94 8.56
CA GLU A 85 -2.47 0.31 8.07
C GLU A 85 -2.74 -1.03 8.78
N ASN A 86 -1.76 -1.93 8.84
CA ASN A 86 -1.91 -3.23 9.47
C ASN A 86 -2.18 -3.08 10.99
N THR A 87 -1.52 -2.11 11.65
CA THR A 87 -1.78 -1.81 13.06
C THR A 87 -3.21 -1.30 13.24
N ALA A 88 -3.67 -0.40 12.38
CA ALA A 88 -5.05 0.07 12.39
C ALA A 88 -6.04 -1.08 12.20
N LEU A 89 -5.79 -1.98 11.25
CA LEU A 89 -6.61 -3.19 11.04
C LEU A 89 -6.65 -4.09 12.26
N GLY A 90 -5.61 -4.10 13.09
CA GLY A 90 -5.59 -4.82 14.37
C GLY A 90 -6.59 -4.29 15.39
N ILE A 91 -6.82 -2.97 15.42
CA ILE A 91 -7.55 -2.26 16.48
C ILE A 91 -8.87 -1.62 16.04
N THR A 92 -9.16 -1.57 14.72
CA THR A 92 -10.43 -1.05 14.19
C THR A 92 -11.04 -1.96 13.13
N GLN A 93 -12.20 -1.58 12.59
CA GLN A 93 -12.87 -2.35 11.55
C GLN A 93 -12.21 -2.13 10.18
N ALA A 94 -12.10 -3.19 9.38
CA ALA A 94 -11.56 -3.11 8.02
C ALA A 94 -12.32 -2.11 7.13
N SER A 95 -13.64 -1.95 7.34
CA SER A 95 -14.46 -0.97 6.64
C SER A 95 -14.06 0.48 6.95
N ASN A 96 -13.73 0.78 8.23
CA ASN A 96 -13.26 2.12 8.61
C ASN A 96 -11.90 2.41 7.98
N VAL A 97 -10.98 1.44 8.03
CA VAL A 97 -9.67 1.57 7.39
C VAL A 97 -9.82 1.80 5.89
N ALA A 98 -10.62 0.98 5.20
CA ALA A 98 -10.87 1.12 3.77
C ALA A 98 -11.47 2.49 3.42
N PHE A 99 -12.42 3.00 4.22
CA PHE A 99 -13.03 4.31 4.00
C PHE A 99 -12.01 5.45 4.13
N ILE A 100 -11.22 5.46 5.20
CA ILE A 100 -10.23 6.52 5.42
C ILE A 100 -9.11 6.45 4.37
N ILE A 101 -8.66 5.26 3.96
CA ILE A 101 -7.65 5.09 2.88
C ILE A 101 -8.14 5.69 1.55
N CYS A 102 -9.44 5.71 1.28
CA CYS A 102 -9.99 6.38 0.09
C CYS A 102 -9.76 7.90 0.07
N THR A 103 -9.28 8.51 1.15
CA THR A 103 -8.81 9.90 1.15
C THR A 103 -7.43 10.07 0.49
N ALA A 104 -6.66 9.00 0.28
CA ALA A 104 -5.31 9.06 -0.26
C ALA A 104 -5.19 9.80 -1.61
N PRO A 105 -6.12 9.66 -2.59
CA PRO A 105 -6.10 10.44 -3.81
C PRO A 105 -6.25 11.96 -3.57
N LEU A 106 -7.08 12.37 -2.60
CA LEU A 106 -7.22 13.79 -2.21
C LEU A 106 -5.93 14.32 -1.61
N LEU A 107 -5.33 13.58 -0.66
CA LEU A 107 -4.06 13.93 -0.04
C LEU A 107 -2.94 13.99 -1.09
N THR A 108 -2.90 13.04 -2.02
CA THR A 108 -1.95 13.05 -3.14
C THR A 108 -2.11 14.29 -4.01
N THR A 109 -3.34 14.69 -4.30
CA THR A 109 -3.64 15.90 -5.08
C THR A 109 -3.14 17.15 -4.34
N ILE A 110 -3.48 17.28 -3.05
CA ILE A 110 -3.05 18.42 -2.23
C ILE A 110 -1.52 18.51 -2.20
N LEU A 111 -0.83 17.40 -1.91
CA LEU A 111 0.63 17.37 -1.89
C LEU A 111 1.22 17.65 -3.28
N SER A 112 0.62 17.13 -4.36
CA SER A 112 1.08 17.41 -5.71
C SER A 112 1.01 18.89 -6.05
N LEU A 113 -0.06 19.57 -5.67
CA LEU A 113 -0.22 21.02 -5.86
C LEU A 113 0.77 21.83 -5.03
N LEU A 114 1.14 21.36 -3.84
CA LEU A 114 2.12 22.03 -2.97
C LEU A 114 3.55 21.87 -3.47
N PHE A 115 3.90 20.66 -3.95
CA PHE A 115 5.29 20.34 -4.34
C PHE A 115 5.58 20.55 -5.83
N TYR A 116 4.57 20.46 -6.70
CA TYR A 116 4.72 20.64 -8.15
C TYR A 116 3.95 21.87 -8.63
N LYS A 117 4.64 23.01 -8.74
CA LYS A 117 4.05 24.31 -9.16
C LYS A 117 3.39 24.27 -10.56
N SER A 118 3.74 23.30 -11.40
CA SER A 118 3.17 23.09 -12.74
C SER A 118 1.81 22.36 -12.70
N GLU A 119 1.44 21.75 -11.60
CA GLU A 119 0.19 21.02 -11.45
C GLU A 119 -0.96 21.97 -11.15
N LYS A 120 -2.12 21.67 -11.75
CA LYS A 120 -3.36 22.40 -11.47
C LYS A 120 -4.45 21.39 -11.10
N ALA A 121 -5.16 21.66 -10.03
CA ALA A 121 -6.35 20.88 -9.71
C ALA A 121 -7.41 21.12 -10.78
N THR A 122 -7.77 20.09 -11.53
CA THR A 122 -8.89 20.17 -12.45
C THR A 122 -10.19 20.02 -11.68
N LYS A 123 -11.25 20.74 -12.12
CA LYS A 123 -12.59 20.60 -11.52
C LYS A 123 -13.06 19.14 -11.51
N GLY A 124 -12.77 18.39 -12.58
CA GLY A 124 -13.11 16.97 -12.67
C GLY A 124 -12.43 16.12 -11.62
N LEU A 125 -11.15 16.38 -11.29
CA LEU A 125 -10.42 15.68 -10.23
C LEU A 125 -11.04 15.94 -8.85
N ILE A 126 -11.38 17.21 -8.55
CA ILE A 126 -11.97 17.59 -7.26
C ILE A 126 -13.35 16.95 -7.11
N TYR A 127 -14.25 17.16 -8.10
CA TYR A 127 -15.60 16.58 -8.02
C TYR A 127 -15.60 15.06 -8.03
N GLY A 128 -14.74 14.43 -8.85
CA GLY A 128 -14.59 12.97 -8.88
C GLY A 128 -14.11 12.40 -7.56
N SER A 129 -13.16 13.04 -6.90
CA SER A 129 -12.67 12.62 -5.58
C SER A 129 -13.74 12.75 -4.49
N ILE A 130 -14.49 13.84 -4.48
CA ILE A 130 -15.61 14.04 -3.54
C ILE A 130 -16.70 12.99 -3.78
N LEU A 131 -17.07 12.76 -5.05
CA LEU A 131 -18.08 11.75 -5.40
C LEU A 131 -17.64 10.34 -5.00
N ALA A 132 -16.36 10.01 -5.20
CA ALA A 132 -15.78 8.74 -4.78
C ALA A 132 -15.86 8.56 -3.25
N LEU A 133 -15.51 9.58 -2.47
CA LEU A 133 -15.63 9.54 -1.01
C LEU A 133 -17.08 9.34 -0.56
N ILE A 134 -18.03 10.05 -1.16
CA ILE A 134 -19.46 9.88 -0.88
C ILE A 134 -19.90 8.45 -1.21
N GLY A 135 -19.49 7.93 -2.38
CA GLY A 135 -19.84 6.57 -2.83
C GLY A 135 -19.31 5.50 -1.88
N VAL A 136 -18.04 5.60 -1.48
CA VAL A 136 -17.45 4.67 -0.48
C VAL A 136 -18.15 4.81 0.87
N GLY A 137 -18.46 6.04 1.31
CA GLY A 137 -19.21 6.28 2.53
C GLY A 137 -20.57 5.58 2.52
N LEU A 138 -21.33 5.68 1.44
CA LEU A 138 -22.62 5.00 1.30
C LEU A 138 -22.50 3.48 1.41
N VAL A 139 -21.47 2.90 0.79
CA VAL A 139 -21.21 1.44 0.85
C VAL A 139 -20.81 1.01 2.26
N VAL A 140 -19.87 1.73 2.89
CA VAL A 140 -19.33 1.38 4.22
C VAL A 140 -20.42 1.52 5.29
N PHE A 141 -21.21 2.58 5.26
CA PHE A 141 -22.25 2.81 6.25
C PHE A 141 -23.52 1.98 6.01
N ASN A 142 -23.75 1.47 4.81
CA ASN A 142 -24.86 0.57 4.43
C ASN A 142 -26.19 0.90 5.15
N GLY A 143 -26.55 2.20 5.16
CA GLY A 143 -27.77 2.69 5.80
C GLY A 143 -27.76 2.77 7.33
N SER A 144 -26.73 2.26 7.98
CA SER A 144 -26.55 2.39 9.44
C SER A 144 -25.31 3.24 9.73
N PHE A 145 -25.52 4.50 10.14
CA PHE A 145 -24.42 5.41 10.53
C PHE A 145 -23.77 5.03 11.86
N VAL A 146 -23.40 3.76 12.03
CA VAL A 146 -22.68 3.31 13.22
C VAL A 146 -21.18 3.41 12.94
N LEU A 147 -20.65 4.62 13.04
CA LEU A 147 -19.21 4.86 13.16
C LEU A 147 -18.75 4.32 14.53
N LYS A 148 -18.15 3.16 14.56
CA LYS A 148 -17.35 2.75 15.73
C LYS A 148 -16.02 3.50 15.65
N LEU A 149 -15.99 4.70 16.20
CA LEU A 149 -14.79 5.53 16.26
C LEU A 149 -13.70 4.79 17.04
N SER A 150 -12.55 4.66 16.41
CA SER A 150 -11.32 4.21 17.05
C SER A 150 -10.25 5.29 16.83
N PRO A 151 -10.15 6.31 17.72
CA PRO A 151 -9.32 7.47 17.45
C PRO A 151 -7.88 7.13 17.06
N VAL A 152 -7.29 6.13 17.72
CA VAL A 152 -5.94 5.66 17.41
C VAL A 152 -5.90 4.94 16.06
N GLY A 153 -6.87 4.04 15.78
CA GLY A 153 -6.96 3.33 14.51
C GLY A 153 -7.21 4.27 13.33
N ASP A 154 -8.09 5.25 13.52
CA ASP A 154 -8.44 6.22 12.50
C ASP A 154 -7.25 7.16 12.20
N LEU A 155 -6.51 7.60 13.24
CA LEU A 155 -5.28 8.39 13.08
C LEU A 155 -4.18 7.59 12.36
N LEU A 156 -3.95 6.33 12.71
CA LEU A 156 -3.00 5.46 12.05
C LEU A 156 -3.36 5.26 10.57
N THR A 157 -4.65 5.10 10.27
CA THR A 157 -5.13 4.97 8.90
C THR A 157 -4.94 6.26 8.10
N LEU A 158 -5.19 7.42 8.71
CA LEU A 158 -4.93 8.70 8.07
C LEU A 158 -3.43 8.90 7.80
N LEU A 159 -2.58 8.48 8.74
CA LEU A 159 -1.13 8.48 8.55
C LEU A 159 -0.71 7.54 7.41
N ALA A 160 -1.34 6.37 7.28
CA ALA A 160 -1.12 5.49 6.14
C ALA A 160 -1.54 6.17 4.82
N ALA A 161 -2.71 6.79 4.74
CA ALA A 161 -3.16 7.51 3.56
C ALA A 161 -2.23 8.66 3.17
N LEU A 162 -1.72 9.40 4.15
CA LEU A 162 -0.74 10.47 3.94
C LEU A 162 0.60 9.91 3.47
N SER A 163 1.05 8.79 4.04
CA SER A 163 2.26 8.07 3.62
C SER A 163 2.18 7.64 2.15
N TRP A 164 1.02 7.08 1.75
CA TRP A 164 0.76 6.75 0.35
C TRP A 164 0.79 7.96 -0.57
N ALA A 165 0.31 9.11 -0.12
CA ALA A 165 0.37 10.35 -0.88
C ALA A 165 1.83 10.80 -1.13
N PHE A 166 2.71 10.75 -0.13
CA PHE A 166 4.15 11.01 -0.31
C PHE A 166 4.82 9.99 -1.24
N TYR A 167 4.50 8.71 -1.08
CA TYR A 167 4.96 7.65 -1.99
C TYR A 167 4.58 7.96 -3.44
N SER A 168 3.35 8.40 -3.69
CA SER A 168 2.88 8.75 -5.04
C SER A 168 3.71 9.86 -5.68
N LEU A 169 4.15 10.86 -4.90
CA LEU A 169 5.07 11.91 -5.40
C LEU A 169 6.45 11.34 -5.76
N VAL A 170 6.96 10.42 -4.93
CA VAL A 170 8.24 9.75 -5.22
C VAL A 170 8.16 8.94 -6.51
N ILE A 171 7.10 8.13 -6.66
CA ILE A 171 6.88 7.32 -7.86
C ILE A 171 6.77 8.20 -9.10
N LYS A 172 5.98 9.26 -9.05
CA LYS A 172 5.86 10.24 -10.15
C LYS A 172 7.23 10.76 -10.60
N LYS A 173 8.11 11.09 -9.65
CA LYS A 173 9.46 11.58 -9.93
C LYS A 173 10.36 10.51 -10.54
N MET A 174 10.25 9.26 -10.10
CA MET A 174 11.13 8.17 -10.49
C MET A 174 10.71 7.50 -11.80
N THR A 175 9.40 7.41 -12.09
CA THR A 175 8.87 6.77 -13.32
C THR A 175 9.37 7.43 -14.59
N GLY A 176 9.67 8.73 -14.58
CA GLY A 176 10.30 9.43 -15.71
C GLY A 176 11.78 9.10 -15.93
N ARG A 177 12.44 8.39 -15.01
CA ARG A 177 13.89 8.12 -15.01
C ARG A 177 14.26 6.65 -15.07
N TYR A 178 13.41 5.79 -14.51
CA TYR A 178 13.67 4.35 -14.35
C TYR A 178 12.47 3.51 -14.77
N PRO A 179 12.71 2.29 -15.30
CA PRO A 179 11.63 1.34 -15.59
C PRO A 179 10.85 0.99 -14.31
N THR A 180 9.52 0.81 -14.44
CA THR A 180 8.63 0.50 -13.32
C THR A 180 9.10 -0.72 -12.53
N VAL A 181 9.51 -1.81 -13.20
CA VAL A 181 9.98 -3.04 -12.54
C VAL A 181 11.21 -2.77 -11.65
N PHE A 182 12.14 -1.91 -12.09
CA PHE A 182 13.29 -1.50 -11.29
C PHE A 182 12.84 -0.71 -10.05
N ILE A 183 11.93 0.26 -10.23
CA ILE A 183 11.39 1.07 -9.12
C ILE A 183 10.72 0.15 -8.10
N THR A 184 9.81 -0.72 -8.54
CA THR A 184 9.08 -1.65 -7.66
C THR A 184 10.02 -2.56 -6.88
N ARG A 185 11.05 -3.11 -7.53
CA ARG A 185 12.08 -3.91 -6.85
C ARG A 185 12.80 -3.11 -5.76
N LYS A 186 13.15 -1.85 -6.03
CA LYS A 186 13.80 -0.98 -5.04
C LYS A 186 12.86 -0.63 -3.89
N ILE A 187 11.59 -0.40 -4.17
CA ILE A 187 10.56 -0.18 -3.14
C ILE A 187 10.44 -1.39 -2.21
N PHE A 188 10.39 -2.61 -2.75
CA PHE A 188 10.35 -3.81 -1.93
C PHE A 188 11.62 -3.97 -1.09
N PHE A 189 12.80 -3.79 -1.70
CA PHE A 189 14.08 -3.86 -0.99
C PHE A 189 14.16 -2.87 0.17
N TYR A 190 13.90 -1.58 -0.11
CA TYR A 190 13.96 -0.55 0.93
C TYR A 190 12.81 -0.66 1.93
N GLY A 191 11.65 -1.14 1.51
CA GLY A 191 10.55 -1.44 2.44
C GLY A 191 10.96 -2.50 3.46
N VAL A 192 11.56 -3.62 3.00
CA VAL A 192 12.11 -4.64 3.90
C VAL A 192 13.20 -4.07 4.81
N LEU A 193 14.11 -3.26 4.27
CA LEU A 193 15.21 -2.68 5.05
C LEU A 193 14.69 -1.72 6.13
N THR A 194 13.73 -0.86 5.79
CA THR A 194 13.22 0.19 6.69
C THR A 194 12.22 -0.30 7.73
N ILE A 195 11.70 -1.53 7.62
CA ILE A 195 10.88 -2.14 8.68
C ILE A 195 11.72 -2.84 9.76
N LEU A 196 12.97 -3.19 9.46
CA LEU A 196 13.82 -3.92 10.41
C LEU A 196 13.93 -3.28 11.80
N PRO A 197 14.02 -1.94 11.93
CA PRO A 197 14.03 -1.30 13.25
C PRO A 197 12.79 -1.60 14.11
N ALA A 198 11.63 -1.90 13.52
CA ALA A 198 10.44 -2.27 14.27
C ALA A 198 10.61 -3.59 15.03
N PHE A 199 11.49 -4.47 14.56
CA PHE A 199 11.82 -5.74 15.23
C PHE A 199 12.75 -5.58 16.42
N LEU A 200 13.32 -4.40 16.65
CA LEU A 200 14.04 -4.09 17.90
C LEU A 200 13.07 -3.98 19.09
N LEU A 201 11.85 -3.51 18.83
CA LEU A 201 10.81 -3.39 19.85
C LEU A 201 10.02 -4.69 20.03
N HIS A 202 9.76 -5.39 18.94
CA HIS A 202 9.05 -6.66 18.91
C HIS A 202 9.85 -7.64 18.03
N PRO A 203 10.75 -8.44 18.64
CA PRO A 203 11.61 -9.35 17.89
C PRO A 203 10.83 -10.28 16.96
N LEU A 204 11.38 -10.48 15.76
CA LEU A 204 10.84 -11.45 14.81
C LEU A 204 10.96 -12.86 15.41
N GLN A 205 9.84 -13.51 15.63
CA GLN A 205 9.76 -14.87 16.14
C GLN A 205 8.95 -15.73 15.17
N PRO A 206 9.61 -16.30 14.13
CA PRO A 206 8.90 -17.10 13.13
C PRO A 206 8.28 -18.34 13.78
N ASP A 207 6.96 -18.37 13.85
CA ASP A 207 6.21 -19.58 14.23
C ASP A 207 5.86 -20.36 12.97
N PHE A 208 6.67 -21.37 12.66
CA PHE A 208 6.48 -22.20 11.47
C PHE A 208 5.18 -23.01 11.51
N ASP A 209 4.67 -23.36 12.70
CA ASP A 209 3.40 -24.08 12.83
C ASP A 209 2.22 -23.18 12.45
N VAL A 210 2.32 -21.88 12.73
CA VAL A 210 1.34 -20.88 12.28
C VAL A 210 1.54 -20.55 10.81
N LEU A 211 2.76 -20.29 10.36
CA LEU A 211 3.07 -19.88 8.98
C LEU A 211 2.69 -20.93 7.93
N LEU A 212 2.83 -22.22 8.28
CA LEU A 212 2.51 -23.33 7.37
C LEU A 212 1.02 -23.71 7.39
N LYS A 213 0.17 -23.12 8.25
CA LYS A 213 -1.28 -23.34 8.17
C LYS A 213 -1.78 -22.93 6.78
N PRO A 214 -2.57 -23.74 6.08
CA PRO A 214 -3.03 -23.44 4.72
C PRO A 214 -3.70 -22.05 4.61
N VAL A 215 -4.49 -21.66 5.62
CA VAL A 215 -5.14 -20.34 5.67
C VAL A 215 -4.12 -19.20 5.75
N VAL A 216 -3.09 -19.32 6.58
CA VAL A 216 -2.06 -18.30 6.74
C VAL A 216 -1.21 -18.21 5.48
N LEU A 217 -0.71 -19.36 5.01
CA LEU A 217 0.14 -19.42 3.82
C LEU A 217 -0.57 -18.89 2.57
N SER A 218 -1.83 -19.28 2.35
CA SER A 218 -2.60 -18.80 1.18
C SER A 218 -2.83 -17.29 1.22
N ASN A 219 -3.12 -16.71 2.39
CA ASN A 219 -3.29 -15.27 2.54
C ASN A 219 -1.95 -14.51 2.38
N LEU A 220 -0.84 -15.03 2.90
CA LEU A 220 0.49 -14.45 2.69
C LEU A 220 0.89 -14.48 1.22
N LEU A 221 0.68 -15.60 0.54
CA LEU A 221 0.97 -15.71 -0.90
C LEU A 221 0.06 -14.81 -1.73
N PHE A 222 -1.22 -14.71 -1.38
CA PHE A 222 -2.13 -13.77 -2.01
C PHE A 222 -1.61 -12.31 -1.89
N LEU A 223 -1.23 -11.88 -0.69
CA LEU A 223 -0.70 -10.55 -0.46
C LEU A 223 0.63 -10.31 -1.19
N ALA A 224 1.54 -11.29 -1.17
CA ALA A 224 2.87 -11.14 -1.75
C ALA A 224 2.86 -11.21 -3.28
N VAL A 225 2.10 -12.14 -3.86
CA VAL A 225 2.12 -12.40 -5.31
C VAL A 225 1.04 -11.59 -6.01
N LEU A 226 -0.24 -11.82 -5.71
CA LEU A 226 -1.34 -11.20 -6.44
C LEU A 226 -1.50 -9.71 -6.11
N ALA A 227 -1.31 -9.30 -4.86
CA ALA A 227 -1.52 -7.92 -4.47
C ALA A 227 -0.27 -7.04 -4.52
N SER A 228 0.91 -7.61 -4.71
CA SER A 228 2.18 -6.84 -4.74
C SER A 228 2.96 -6.98 -6.03
N LEU A 229 2.94 -8.16 -6.72
CA LEU A 229 3.70 -8.39 -7.95
C LEU A 229 2.88 -8.18 -9.22
N VAL A 230 1.57 -8.33 -9.19
CA VAL A 230 0.65 -8.13 -10.30
C VAL A 230 0.10 -6.72 -10.26
#